data_db5c4b87409cb3aeff115ad027cf328d
#
_entry.id   db5c4b87409cb3aeff115ad027cf328d
#
_cell.length_a   1.000
_cell.length_b   1.000
_cell.length_c   1.000
_cell.angle_alpha   90.00
_cell.angle_beta   90.00
_cell.angle_gamma   90.00
#
_symmetry.space_group_name_H-M   'P 1'
#
loop_
_entity.id
_entity.type
_entity.pdbx_description
1 polymer ?
#
loop_
_entity_poly.entity_id
_entity_poly.type
_entity_poly.pdbx_seq_one_letter_code
_entity_poly.pdbx_strand_id
1 'polypeptide(L)'
;MRIRKIKFRDDVLLGSLELNFLNFSTGKPYENVVFVGENGVGKTTVLSLLKHFLDRPERCYFYNYVEYEIHDIVYSFERITERADGSTQINFRDVTNNQILLLNGLVDEDYPDEGNPNRQNSIFSFSRNDNVEEDEHNFDEIIERLKSLQEEDCINYVYHNIKHPDSTKKWADFFETSKMHTFAKAFNNFFDNMTYFGMGFDHDKKKVIGFTKYGREIPTSSLSSGEKQIIERAVPFLEQMNDEKDNLCLIDEPEISLHPKWQAKIFSFYKDLFLDIDGKQQNQIIMASHSSSLLKEALAHPEDTLVIRLKDVNGLIEAQRIEHPTYLGHITYAEVNYLVFGIPTPEYHNQLYCEIQNRFNKCKVKKCDEFIVAHPNYNSAIHGKISTYGTTTYHSLSSYIRNAIDHYDNGHDFTEEELVTSIKLMQEILR
;
A
#
# COMPACT_ATOMS: atom_id res chain seq x y z
N MET A 1 -3.57 15.60 3.80
CA MET A 1 -4.94 15.01 3.78
C MET A 1 -4.86 13.51 4.02
N ARG A 2 -5.78 12.96 4.85
CA ARG A 2 -5.88 11.52 5.11
C ARG A 2 -7.33 11.09 4.97
N ILE A 3 -7.60 10.15 4.08
CA ILE A 3 -8.94 9.59 3.91
C ILE A 3 -9.25 8.66 5.08
N ARG A 4 -10.46 8.79 5.64
CA ARG A 4 -10.95 8.02 6.78
C ARG A 4 -12.01 7.00 6.37
N LYS A 5 -12.99 7.42 5.57
CA LYS A 5 -14.10 6.58 5.10
C LYS A 5 -14.57 7.04 3.73
N ILE A 6 -15.04 6.09 2.95
CA ILE A 6 -15.68 6.35 1.65
C ILE A 6 -16.89 5.45 1.53
N LYS A 7 -17.97 6.01 1.00
CA LYS A 7 -19.13 5.25 0.52
C LYS A 7 -19.42 5.68 -0.91
N PHE A 8 -19.23 4.76 -1.83
CA PHE A 8 -19.52 4.99 -3.23
C PHE A 8 -21.03 5.06 -3.46
N ARG A 9 -21.43 5.78 -4.48
CA ARG A 9 -22.80 5.70 -4.99
C ARG A 9 -22.91 4.40 -5.78
N ASP A 10 -24.14 3.91 -5.88
CA ASP A 10 -24.46 2.73 -6.68
C ASP A 10 -23.97 2.95 -8.14
N ASP A 11 -22.78 2.50 -8.40
CA ASP A 11 -22.02 2.65 -9.64
C ASP A 11 -22.01 1.32 -10.38
N VAL A 12 -21.88 1.37 -11.69
CA VAL A 12 -21.91 0.19 -12.56
C VAL A 12 -20.85 -0.85 -12.21
N LEU A 13 -19.68 -0.40 -11.72
CA LEU A 13 -18.56 -1.31 -11.40
C LEU A 13 -18.43 -1.56 -9.90
N LEU A 14 -18.44 -0.49 -9.10
CA LEU A 14 -18.16 -0.59 -7.65
C LEU A 14 -19.42 -0.83 -6.81
N GLY A 15 -20.62 -0.65 -7.39
CA GLY A 15 -21.85 -0.68 -6.63
C GLY A 15 -21.85 0.32 -5.48
N SER A 16 -22.44 -0.07 -4.34
CA SER A 16 -22.46 0.73 -3.11
C SER A 16 -21.29 0.41 -2.18
N LEU A 17 -20.10 0.18 -2.72
CA LEU A 17 -18.90 -0.19 -1.96
C LEU A 17 -18.62 0.82 -0.83
N GLU A 18 -18.39 0.29 0.36
CA GLU A 18 -17.97 1.07 1.53
C GLU A 18 -16.54 0.70 1.91
N LEU A 19 -15.70 1.73 2.08
CA LEU A 19 -14.31 1.60 2.51
C LEU A 19 -14.10 2.34 3.82
N ASN A 20 -13.45 1.69 4.77
CA ASN A 20 -13.10 2.28 6.06
C ASN A 20 -11.61 2.10 6.29
N PHE A 21 -10.87 3.21 6.37
CA PHE A 21 -9.42 3.24 6.54
C PHE A 21 -8.98 3.52 7.97
N LEU A 22 -9.93 3.53 8.93
CA LEU A 22 -9.60 3.76 10.33
C LEU A 22 -8.97 2.53 10.96
N ASN A 23 -7.94 2.76 11.74
CA ASN A 23 -7.46 1.80 12.72
C ASN A 23 -8.41 1.84 13.93
N PHE A 24 -9.11 0.74 14.18
CA PHE A 24 -10.14 0.69 15.22
C PHE A 24 -9.59 0.84 16.64
N SER A 25 -8.30 0.55 16.85
CA SER A 25 -7.67 0.68 18.17
C SER A 25 -7.30 2.14 18.50
N THR A 26 -6.94 2.94 17.48
CA THR A 26 -6.49 4.34 17.65
C THR A 26 -7.54 5.36 17.24
N GLY A 27 -8.54 4.97 16.44
CA GLY A 27 -9.52 5.87 15.80
C GLY A 27 -8.94 6.79 14.73
N LYS A 28 -7.64 6.65 14.40
CA LYS A 28 -6.96 7.40 13.35
C LYS A 28 -6.96 6.64 12.03
N PRO A 29 -6.88 7.32 10.88
CA PRO A 29 -6.69 6.64 9.60
C PRO A 29 -5.32 5.96 9.56
N TYR A 30 -5.24 4.81 8.87
CA TYR A 30 -3.97 4.18 8.55
C TYR A 30 -3.12 5.09 7.67
N GLU A 31 -1.81 5.08 7.90
CA GLU A 31 -0.85 5.84 7.10
C GLU A 31 -0.70 5.23 5.70
N ASN A 32 -0.83 3.90 5.60
CA ASN A 32 -0.73 3.18 4.36
C ASN A 32 -1.95 2.28 4.16
N VAL A 33 -2.49 2.29 2.93
CA VAL A 33 -3.59 1.42 2.51
C VAL A 33 -3.21 0.73 1.22
N VAL A 34 -3.30 -0.60 1.17
CA VAL A 34 -2.98 -1.37 -0.03
C VAL A 34 -4.21 -2.14 -0.50
N PHE A 35 -4.72 -1.79 -1.67
CA PHE A 35 -5.77 -2.52 -2.35
C PHE A 35 -5.20 -3.71 -3.10
N VAL A 36 -5.83 -4.86 -2.93
CA VAL A 36 -5.48 -6.11 -3.60
C VAL A 36 -6.72 -6.79 -4.15
N GLY A 37 -6.55 -7.70 -5.07
CA GLY A 37 -7.64 -8.48 -5.67
C GLY A 37 -7.34 -8.84 -7.11
N GLU A 38 -8.24 -9.60 -7.74
CA GLU A 38 -8.11 -10.02 -9.13
C GLU A 38 -8.14 -8.83 -10.10
N ASN A 39 -7.78 -9.08 -11.36
CA ASN A 39 -7.90 -8.07 -12.41
C ASN A 39 -9.39 -7.74 -12.64
N GLY A 40 -9.69 -6.46 -12.85
CA GLY A 40 -11.06 -6.00 -13.13
C GLY A 40 -11.95 -5.75 -11.90
N VAL A 41 -11.50 -6.05 -10.66
CA VAL A 41 -12.29 -5.79 -9.43
C VAL A 41 -12.31 -4.32 -9.00
N GLY A 42 -11.80 -3.39 -9.83
CA GLY A 42 -11.95 -1.95 -9.60
C GLY A 42 -10.89 -1.29 -8.72
N LYS A 43 -9.71 -1.90 -8.50
CA LYS A 43 -8.61 -1.27 -7.72
C LYS A 43 -8.18 0.09 -8.30
N THR A 44 -7.81 0.10 -9.59
CA THR A 44 -7.46 1.32 -10.33
C THR A 44 -8.63 2.31 -10.38
N THR A 45 -9.86 1.80 -10.48
CA THR A 45 -11.07 2.62 -10.47
C THR A 45 -11.22 3.36 -9.13
N VAL A 46 -11.00 2.68 -8.01
CA VAL A 46 -11.02 3.33 -6.68
C VAL A 46 -9.98 4.46 -6.61
N LEU A 47 -8.74 4.21 -7.06
CA LEU A 47 -7.69 5.24 -7.07
C LEU A 47 -8.06 6.42 -8.00
N SER A 48 -8.56 6.14 -9.20
CA SER A 48 -8.97 7.18 -10.15
C SER A 48 -10.14 8.03 -9.63
N LEU A 49 -11.12 7.40 -9.00
CA LEU A 49 -12.24 8.13 -8.40
C LEU A 49 -11.78 8.99 -7.23
N LEU A 50 -10.85 8.49 -6.38
CA LEU A 50 -10.24 9.30 -5.32
C LEU A 50 -9.52 10.53 -5.90
N LYS A 51 -8.73 10.35 -6.96
CA LYS A 51 -8.08 11.47 -7.65
C LYS A 51 -9.13 12.49 -8.12
N HIS A 52 -10.19 12.05 -8.79
CA HIS A 52 -11.25 12.94 -9.25
C HIS A 52 -11.96 13.68 -8.13
N PHE A 53 -12.22 13.02 -7.00
CA PHE A 53 -12.82 13.67 -5.83
C PHE A 53 -11.96 14.82 -5.32
N LEU A 54 -10.68 14.62 -5.32
CA LEU A 54 -9.74 15.57 -4.75
C LEU A 54 -9.45 16.71 -5.71
N ASP A 55 -9.37 16.43 -7.03
CA ASP A 55 -9.18 17.44 -8.05
C ASP A 55 -10.41 18.36 -8.21
N ARG A 56 -11.62 17.78 -8.10
CA ARG A 56 -12.88 18.47 -8.34
C ARG A 56 -14.01 17.90 -7.47
N PRO A 57 -14.03 18.18 -6.14
CA PRO A 57 -15.02 17.62 -5.24
C PRO A 57 -16.46 17.99 -5.63
N GLU A 58 -16.67 19.13 -6.29
CA GLU A 58 -17.96 19.57 -6.81
C GLU A 58 -18.54 18.65 -7.91
N ARG A 59 -17.71 17.92 -8.64
CA ARG A 59 -18.14 17.00 -9.71
C ARG A 59 -18.28 15.55 -9.27
N CYS A 60 -18.27 15.29 -7.96
CA CYS A 60 -18.25 13.93 -7.44
C CYS A 60 -19.64 13.28 -7.44
N TYR A 61 -20.07 12.87 -8.61
CA TYR A 61 -21.27 12.06 -8.79
C TYR A 61 -21.16 10.64 -8.22
N PHE A 62 -19.94 10.18 -7.92
CA PHE A 62 -19.63 8.79 -7.60
C PHE A 62 -19.68 8.47 -6.11
N TYR A 63 -19.87 9.48 -5.24
CA TYR A 63 -19.82 9.29 -3.79
C TYR A 63 -21.12 9.66 -3.12
N ASN A 64 -21.53 8.82 -2.16
CA ASN A 64 -22.57 9.16 -1.21
C ASN A 64 -22.00 9.81 0.05
N TYR A 65 -20.79 9.39 0.45
CA TYR A 65 -20.11 9.90 1.64
C TYR A 65 -18.61 9.79 1.49
N VAL A 66 -17.88 10.83 1.89
CA VAL A 66 -16.41 10.80 2.07
C VAL A 66 -16.09 11.52 3.37
N GLU A 67 -15.26 10.91 4.20
CA GLU A 67 -14.71 11.50 5.42
C GLU A 67 -13.19 11.52 5.30
N TYR A 68 -12.59 12.66 5.57
CA TYR A 68 -11.14 12.85 5.50
C TYR A 68 -10.66 13.84 6.54
N GLU A 69 -9.35 13.82 6.81
CA GLU A 69 -8.69 14.64 7.82
C GLU A 69 -7.60 15.49 7.17
N ILE A 70 -7.54 16.78 7.55
CA ILE A 70 -6.49 17.71 7.17
C ILE A 70 -6.10 18.49 8.42
N HIS A 71 -4.81 18.50 8.79
CA HIS A 71 -4.28 19.19 9.97
C HIS A 71 -5.08 18.89 11.25
N ASP A 72 -5.38 17.62 11.50
CA ASP A 72 -6.18 17.12 12.63
C ASP A 72 -7.66 17.60 12.63
N ILE A 73 -8.14 18.26 11.58
CA ILE A 73 -9.54 18.62 11.39
C ILE A 73 -10.20 17.59 10.47
N VAL A 74 -11.30 17.01 10.94
CA VAL A 74 -12.08 16.03 10.18
C VAL A 74 -13.18 16.72 9.39
N TYR A 75 -13.19 16.49 8.09
CA TYR A 75 -14.20 16.98 7.17
C TYR A 75 -15.05 15.83 6.65
N SER A 76 -16.32 16.08 6.38
CA SER A 76 -17.19 15.13 5.70
C SER A 76 -17.92 15.78 4.53
N PHE A 77 -18.00 15.01 3.47
CA PHE A 77 -18.83 15.27 2.31
C PHE A 77 -19.96 14.24 2.32
N GLU A 78 -21.21 14.68 2.25
CA GLU A 78 -22.39 13.81 2.25
C GLU A 78 -23.38 14.27 1.20
N ARG A 79 -23.78 13.36 0.33
CA ARG A 79 -24.88 13.55 -0.59
C ARG A 79 -26.19 13.26 0.14
N ILE A 80 -27.13 14.24 0.18
CA ILE A 80 -28.37 14.07 0.94
C ILE A 80 -29.51 13.61 0.05
N THR A 81 -29.79 14.29 -1.06
CA THR A 81 -30.93 13.94 -1.94
C THR A 81 -30.71 14.47 -3.36
N GLU A 82 -31.32 13.79 -4.34
CA GLU A 82 -31.60 14.39 -5.64
C GLU A 82 -32.92 15.16 -5.53
N ARG A 83 -32.90 16.43 -5.87
CA ARG A 83 -34.12 17.25 -5.96
C ARG A 83 -34.92 16.87 -7.20
N ALA A 84 -36.21 17.20 -7.21
CA ALA A 84 -37.09 16.94 -8.36
C ALA A 84 -36.64 17.64 -9.67
N ASP A 85 -35.78 18.64 -9.60
CA ASP A 85 -35.15 19.36 -10.70
C ASP A 85 -33.87 18.71 -11.19
N GLY A 86 -33.46 17.56 -10.63
CA GLY A 86 -32.22 16.86 -10.95
C GLY A 86 -30.97 17.40 -10.24
N SER A 87 -31.12 18.46 -9.44
CA SER A 87 -29.99 18.98 -8.64
C SER A 87 -29.73 18.11 -7.43
N THR A 88 -28.45 18.00 -7.03
CA THR A 88 -28.02 17.23 -5.87
C THR A 88 -27.72 18.16 -4.71
N GLN A 89 -28.28 17.86 -3.55
CA GLN A 89 -27.90 18.55 -2.31
C GLN A 89 -26.71 17.86 -1.66
N ILE A 90 -25.67 18.63 -1.39
CA ILE A 90 -24.44 18.18 -0.76
C ILE A 90 -24.32 18.91 0.59
N ASN A 91 -24.02 18.15 1.64
CA ASN A 91 -23.57 18.68 2.92
C ASN A 91 -22.06 18.54 3.02
N PHE A 92 -21.40 19.66 3.18
CA PHE A 92 -19.99 19.69 3.54
C PHE A 92 -19.87 20.21 4.98
N ARG A 93 -19.17 19.45 5.83
CA ARG A 93 -19.07 19.74 7.26
C ARG A 93 -17.64 19.67 7.74
N ASP A 94 -17.26 20.60 8.60
CA ASP A 94 -16.20 20.39 9.57
C ASP A 94 -16.79 19.59 10.73
N VAL A 95 -16.45 18.31 10.79
CA VAL A 95 -16.98 17.38 11.80
C VAL A 95 -16.37 17.67 13.17
N THR A 96 -15.09 18.07 13.19
CA THR A 96 -14.35 18.37 14.44
C THR A 96 -14.97 19.54 15.19
N ASN A 97 -15.29 20.62 14.47
CA ASN A 97 -15.87 21.84 15.06
C ASN A 97 -17.39 21.89 14.97
N ASN A 98 -18.02 20.84 14.42
CA ASN A 98 -19.47 20.75 14.20
C ASN A 98 -20.04 21.93 13.38
N GLN A 99 -19.31 22.37 12.38
CA GLN A 99 -19.70 23.48 11.50
C GLN A 99 -20.14 22.95 10.14
N ILE A 100 -21.23 23.50 9.63
CA ILE A 100 -21.65 23.29 8.24
C ILE A 100 -20.96 24.36 7.40
N LEU A 101 -20.08 23.93 6.47
CA LEU A 101 -19.29 24.83 5.64
C LEU A 101 -20.03 25.23 4.37
N LEU A 102 -21.04 24.43 3.95
CA LEU A 102 -21.91 24.69 2.79
C LEU A 102 -23.30 24.14 3.02
N LEU A 103 -24.25 25.02 2.99
CA LEU A 103 -25.67 24.71 2.85
C LEU A 103 -26.09 25.07 1.41
N ASN A 104 -26.69 24.11 0.70
CA ASN A 104 -27.24 24.27 -0.64
C ASN A 104 -26.18 24.46 -1.74
N GLY A 105 -25.44 23.43 -2.03
CA GLY A 105 -24.60 23.39 -3.19
C GLY A 105 -25.38 23.18 -4.48
N LEU A 106 -25.92 24.25 -5.03
CA LEU A 106 -25.72 24.43 -6.45
C LEU A 106 -24.23 24.68 -6.57
N VAL A 107 -23.54 23.71 -7.17
CA VAL A 107 -22.15 23.86 -7.53
C VAL A 107 -22.16 24.80 -8.73
N ASP A 108 -22.19 26.08 -8.43
CA ASP A 108 -21.99 27.11 -9.44
C ASP A 108 -20.49 27.18 -9.76
N GLU A 109 -20.17 27.41 -11.02
CA GLU A 109 -18.81 27.51 -11.56
C GLU A 109 -17.97 28.62 -10.88
N ASP A 110 -18.59 29.47 -10.05
CA ASP A 110 -18.03 30.64 -9.37
C ASP A 110 -17.72 30.42 -7.89
N TYR A 111 -17.31 29.21 -7.49
CA TYR A 111 -16.91 28.98 -6.10
C TYR A 111 -15.62 29.75 -5.79
N PRO A 112 -15.64 30.69 -4.83
CA PRO A 112 -14.45 31.44 -4.49
C PRO A 112 -13.37 30.49 -3.94
N ASP A 113 -12.17 30.60 -4.48
CA ASP A 113 -11.00 29.80 -4.16
C ASP A 113 -10.60 29.82 -2.67
N GLU A 114 -11.05 30.81 -1.91
CA GLU A 114 -10.56 31.16 -0.58
C GLU A 114 -11.10 30.29 0.57
N GLY A 115 -12.01 29.36 0.32
CA GLY A 115 -12.63 28.55 1.38
C GLY A 115 -12.54 27.04 1.18
N ASN A 116 -11.92 26.55 0.11
CA ASN A 116 -11.84 25.12 -0.17
C ASN A 116 -10.57 24.53 0.45
N PRO A 117 -10.67 23.79 1.58
CA PRO A 117 -9.51 23.19 2.24
C PRO A 117 -8.78 22.16 1.37
N ASN A 118 -9.40 21.69 0.26
CA ASN A 118 -8.82 20.71 -0.63
C ASN A 118 -7.79 21.29 -1.61
N ARG A 119 -7.83 22.60 -1.88
CA ARG A 119 -6.93 23.22 -2.88
C ARG A 119 -5.49 23.43 -2.41
N GLN A 120 -5.26 23.39 -1.09
CA GLN A 120 -3.91 23.53 -0.53
C GLN A 120 -3.18 22.20 -0.39
N ASN A 121 -3.87 21.07 -0.65
CA ASN A 121 -3.27 19.76 -0.49
C ASN A 121 -2.93 19.16 -1.85
N SER A 122 -1.68 18.79 -2.01
CA SER A 122 -1.19 18.15 -3.21
C SER A 122 -1.60 16.70 -3.25
N ILE A 123 -2.18 16.30 -4.38
CA ILE A 123 -2.50 14.90 -4.65
C ILE A 123 -1.47 14.40 -5.62
N PHE A 124 -0.77 13.35 -5.22
CA PHE A 124 0.20 12.69 -6.07
C PHE A 124 -0.43 11.41 -6.59
N SER A 125 -0.55 11.30 -7.89
CA SER A 125 -0.98 10.06 -8.50
C SER A 125 0.08 9.54 -9.44
N PHE A 126 0.39 8.27 -9.33
CA PHE A 126 1.17 7.52 -10.31
C PHE A 126 0.29 6.39 -10.82
N SER A 127 -0.02 6.42 -12.11
CA SER A 127 -0.68 5.31 -12.80
C SER A 127 0.11 5.01 -14.07
N ARG A 128 0.20 3.73 -14.42
CA ARG A 128 0.77 3.30 -15.71
C ARG A 128 0.06 3.91 -16.91
N ASN A 129 -1.23 4.23 -16.74
CA ASN A 129 -2.04 4.83 -17.80
C ASN A 129 -1.84 6.34 -17.97
N ASP A 130 -1.09 7.00 -17.09
CA ASP A 130 -0.65 8.38 -17.29
C ASP A 130 0.53 8.38 -18.28
N ASN A 131 0.29 7.83 -19.48
CA ASN A 131 1.10 7.81 -20.69
C ASN A 131 2.54 8.35 -20.55
N VAL A 132 3.38 7.53 -19.98
CA VAL A 132 4.79 7.62 -20.29
C VAL A 132 4.94 6.74 -21.55
N GLU A 133 4.81 7.31 -22.73
CA GLU A 133 5.39 6.71 -23.92
C GLU A 133 6.85 6.41 -23.55
N GLU A 134 7.28 5.18 -23.75
CA GLU A 134 8.66 4.70 -23.50
C GLU A 134 9.62 5.37 -24.50
N ASP A 135 9.73 6.69 -24.47
CA ASP A 135 10.70 7.43 -25.25
C ASP A 135 11.96 7.61 -24.40
N GLU A 136 13.11 7.24 -24.96
CA GLU A 136 14.42 7.52 -24.34
C GLU A 136 14.60 9.03 -24.04
N HIS A 137 13.88 9.91 -24.72
CA HIS A 137 13.84 11.35 -24.48
C HIS A 137 13.21 11.72 -23.12
N ASN A 138 12.37 10.88 -22.56
CA ASN A 138 11.70 11.16 -21.29
C ASN A 138 12.63 11.04 -20.08
N PHE A 139 13.59 10.10 -20.09
CA PHE A 139 14.51 9.93 -18.95
C PHE A 139 15.49 11.10 -18.80
N ASP A 140 15.97 11.67 -19.89
CA ASP A 140 16.85 12.86 -19.84
C ASP A 140 16.08 14.06 -19.25
N GLU A 141 14.81 14.21 -19.56
CA GLU A 141 13.94 15.23 -18.95
C GLU A 141 13.78 15.01 -17.45
N ILE A 142 13.57 13.76 -17.00
CA ILE A 142 13.51 13.40 -15.58
C ILE A 142 14.81 13.73 -14.86
N ILE A 143 15.95 13.48 -15.50
CA ILE A 143 17.27 13.85 -14.93
C ILE A 143 17.43 15.37 -14.83
N GLU A 144 16.95 16.15 -15.80
CA GLU A 144 16.97 17.62 -15.71
C GLU A 144 16.06 18.13 -14.57
N ARG A 145 14.89 17.50 -14.37
CA ARG A 145 14.00 17.81 -13.24
C ARG A 145 14.68 17.48 -11.91
N LEU A 146 15.34 16.34 -11.80
CA LEU A 146 16.09 15.96 -10.59
C LEU A 146 17.24 16.95 -10.29
N LYS A 147 17.94 17.45 -11.33
CA LYS A 147 18.94 18.52 -11.20
C LYS A 147 18.30 19.81 -10.67
N SER A 148 17.15 20.19 -11.21
CA SER A 148 16.43 21.39 -10.78
C SER A 148 16.03 21.34 -9.31
N LEU A 149 15.57 20.18 -8.81
CA LEU A 149 15.28 19.99 -7.39
C LEU A 149 16.52 20.15 -6.51
N GLN A 150 17.66 19.61 -6.93
CA GLN A 150 18.93 19.78 -6.19
C GLN A 150 19.41 21.24 -6.21
N GLU A 151 19.22 21.96 -7.31
CA GLU A 151 19.53 23.38 -7.40
C GLU A 151 18.62 24.22 -6.50
N GLU A 152 17.34 23.88 -6.43
CA GLU A 152 16.39 24.53 -5.53
C GLU A 152 16.84 24.41 -4.07
N ASP A 153 17.26 23.21 -3.64
CA ASP A 153 17.80 23.00 -2.29
C ASP A 153 19.06 23.86 -2.03
N CYS A 154 19.96 23.95 -3.01
CA CYS A 154 21.15 24.80 -2.91
C CYS A 154 20.79 26.29 -2.80
N ILE A 155 19.85 26.77 -3.59
CA ILE A 155 19.38 28.16 -3.56
C ILE A 155 18.70 28.46 -2.22
N ASN A 156 17.84 27.57 -1.75
CA ASN A 156 17.14 27.70 -0.47
C ASN A 156 18.12 27.74 0.71
N TYR A 157 19.18 26.94 0.67
CA TYR A 157 20.26 27.00 1.66
C TYR A 157 20.97 28.37 1.70
N VAL A 158 21.35 28.87 0.53
CA VAL A 158 22.01 30.17 0.43
C VAL A 158 21.08 31.28 0.90
N TYR A 159 19.84 31.28 0.45
CA TYR A 159 18.82 32.24 0.85
C TYR A 159 18.53 32.21 2.35
N HIS A 160 18.42 31.03 2.96
CA HIS A 160 18.25 30.87 4.40
C HIS A 160 19.38 31.57 5.18
N ASN A 161 20.64 31.29 4.80
CA ASN A 161 21.81 31.84 5.51
C ASN A 161 21.97 33.35 5.30
N ILE A 162 21.59 33.89 4.14
CA ILE A 162 21.56 35.33 3.90
C ILE A 162 20.49 36.01 4.76
N LYS A 163 19.32 35.42 4.83
CA LYS A 163 18.17 35.98 5.57
C LYS A 163 18.32 35.86 7.09
N HIS A 164 19.08 34.87 7.57
CA HIS A 164 19.28 34.60 8.99
C HIS A 164 20.77 34.52 9.35
N PRO A 165 21.50 35.66 9.29
CA PRO A 165 22.95 35.68 9.49
C PRO A 165 23.38 35.26 10.90
N ASP A 166 22.50 35.48 11.90
CA ASP A 166 22.77 35.11 13.29
C ASP A 166 22.51 33.63 13.61
N SER A 167 21.87 32.91 12.70
CA SER A 167 21.54 31.48 12.83
C SER A 167 21.87 30.71 11.56
N THR A 168 23.05 30.91 11.01
CA THR A 168 23.52 30.21 9.80
C THR A 168 23.59 28.71 10.05
N LYS A 169 23.04 27.94 9.12
CA LYS A 169 23.14 26.46 9.12
C LYS A 169 24.33 26.01 8.28
N LYS A 170 24.96 24.90 8.68
CA LYS A 170 25.89 24.19 7.79
C LYS A 170 25.09 23.48 6.72
N TRP A 171 25.70 23.23 5.56
CA TRP A 171 25.04 22.50 4.48
C TRP A 171 24.49 21.13 4.92
N ALA A 172 25.25 20.37 5.70
CA ALA A 172 24.82 19.07 6.18
C ALA A 172 23.52 19.14 6.98
N ASP A 173 23.43 20.10 7.92
CA ASP A 173 22.26 20.28 8.79
C ASP A 173 21.04 20.78 8.00
N PHE A 174 21.27 21.60 6.95
CA PHE A 174 20.21 22.06 6.06
C PHE A 174 19.74 20.94 5.13
N PHE A 175 20.68 20.19 4.55
CA PHE A 175 20.39 19.11 3.61
C PHE A 175 19.52 18.01 4.24
N GLU A 176 19.72 17.68 5.52
CA GLU A 176 18.88 16.72 6.25
C GLU A 176 17.38 17.04 6.24
N THR A 177 17.03 18.32 6.03
CA THR A 177 15.62 18.77 5.94
C THR A 177 15.14 18.92 4.50
N SER A 178 15.96 18.60 3.51
CA SER A 178 15.67 18.81 2.08
C SER A 178 14.96 17.62 1.43
N LYS A 179 14.24 17.90 0.34
CA LYS A 179 13.60 16.87 -0.51
C LYS A 179 14.65 15.90 -1.08
N MET A 180 15.82 16.42 -1.45
CA MET A 180 16.88 15.60 -2.03
C MET A 180 17.56 14.70 -1.02
N HIS A 181 17.57 15.07 0.28
CA HIS A 181 17.99 14.15 1.34
C HIS A 181 17.04 12.96 1.46
N THR A 182 15.74 13.23 1.47
CA THR A 182 14.72 12.19 1.53
C THR A 182 14.83 11.23 0.34
N PHE A 183 15.00 11.79 -0.87
CA PHE A 183 15.28 10.97 -2.06
C PHE A 183 16.57 10.14 -1.93
N ALA A 184 17.67 10.77 -1.53
CA ALA A 184 18.95 10.09 -1.35
C ALA A 184 18.84 8.93 -0.36
N LYS A 185 18.17 9.16 0.77
CA LYS A 185 17.93 8.13 1.78
C LYS A 185 17.09 6.97 1.24
N ALA A 186 15.94 7.25 0.63
CA ALA A 186 15.06 6.23 0.06
C ALA A 186 15.77 5.44 -1.06
N PHE A 187 16.45 6.13 -1.96
CA PHE A 187 17.19 5.53 -3.07
C PHE A 187 18.34 4.63 -2.58
N ASN A 188 19.13 5.12 -1.63
CA ASN A 188 20.29 4.39 -1.09
C ASN A 188 19.87 3.19 -0.23
N ASN A 189 18.69 3.21 0.40
CA ASN A 189 18.11 2.07 1.11
C ASN A 189 17.55 1.02 0.14
N PHE A 190 17.02 1.48 -1.00
CA PHE A 190 16.42 0.60 -1.98
C PHE A 190 17.46 -0.28 -2.70
N PHE A 191 18.59 0.31 -3.11
CA PHE A 191 19.63 -0.38 -3.85
C PHE A 191 20.75 -0.87 -2.95
N ASP A 192 21.12 -2.15 -3.05
CA ASP A 192 22.21 -2.74 -2.26
C ASP A 192 23.61 -2.36 -2.79
N ASN A 193 23.69 -1.98 -4.06
CA ASN A 193 24.95 -1.83 -4.78
C ASN A 193 25.09 -0.50 -5.51
N MET A 194 24.14 0.39 -5.35
CA MET A 194 24.11 1.70 -6.00
C MET A 194 23.73 2.79 -4.99
N THR A 195 24.37 3.94 -5.09
CA THR A 195 24.05 5.10 -4.25
C THR A 195 23.96 6.38 -5.09
N TYR A 196 23.04 7.24 -4.70
CA TYR A 196 22.98 8.62 -5.14
C TYR A 196 23.78 9.49 -4.18
N PHE A 197 24.64 10.39 -4.68
CA PHE A 197 25.47 11.27 -3.85
C PHE A 197 25.35 12.75 -4.19
N GLY A 198 24.42 13.14 -5.04
CA GLY A 198 24.11 14.54 -5.34
C GLY A 198 24.46 14.95 -6.78
N MET A 199 24.67 16.23 -6.98
CA MET A 199 25.00 16.83 -8.26
C MET A 199 26.46 17.32 -8.26
N GLY A 200 27.14 17.15 -9.40
CA GLY A 200 28.50 17.62 -9.64
C GLY A 200 28.67 18.21 -11.02
N PHE A 201 29.93 18.34 -11.42
CA PHE A 201 30.29 18.78 -12.77
C PHE A 201 31.19 17.73 -13.43
N ASP A 202 30.93 17.44 -14.69
CA ASP A 202 31.80 16.62 -15.52
C ASP A 202 33.05 17.40 -15.98
N HIS A 203 33.89 16.75 -16.79
CA HIS A 203 35.09 17.35 -17.35
C HIS A 203 34.81 18.57 -18.25
N ASP A 204 33.64 18.61 -18.88
CA ASP A 204 33.18 19.70 -19.74
C ASP A 204 32.45 20.81 -18.94
N LYS A 205 32.48 20.75 -17.60
CA LYS A 205 31.80 21.66 -16.67
C LYS A 205 30.26 21.65 -16.85
N LYS A 206 29.69 20.55 -17.35
CA LYS A 206 28.26 20.34 -17.37
C LYS A 206 27.81 19.76 -16.04
N LYS A 207 26.65 20.20 -15.57
CA LYS A 207 26.01 19.63 -14.37
C LYS A 207 25.61 18.19 -14.62
N VAL A 208 26.02 17.30 -13.75
CA VAL A 208 25.69 15.86 -13.81
C VAL A 208 25.17 15.39 -12.46
N ILE A 209 24.23 14.47 -12.51
CA ILE A 209 23.78 13.74 -11.31
C ILE A 209 24.77 12.62 -11.02
N GLY A 210 25.18 12.52 -9.77
CA GLY A 210 26.16 11.55 -9.31
C GLY A 210 25.54 10.27 -8.76
N PHE A 211 25.82 9.16 -9.43
CA PHE A 211 25.53 7.82 -8.95
C PHE A 211 26.82 7.01 -8.84
N THR A 212 26.92 6.18 -7.79
CA THR A 212 27.94 5.13 -7.75
C THR A 212 27.33 3.77 -7.88
N LYS A 213 28.03 2.85 -8.51
CA LYS A 213 27.64 1.44 -8.59
C LYS A 213 28.87 0.58 -8.27
N TYR A 214 28.76 -0.28 -7.26
CA TYR A 214 29.89 -1.05 -6.72
C TYR A 214 31.08 -0.15 -6.33
N GLY A 215 30.80 1.04 -5.77
CA GLY A 215 31.82 2.00 -5.34
C GLY A 215 32.52 2.78 -6.47
N ARG A 216 32.02 2.70 -7.71
CA ARG A 216 32.52 3.45 -8.86
C ARG A 216 31.46 4.41 -9.37
N GLU A 217 31.87 5.63 -9.69
CA GLU A 217 30.98 6.59 -10.34
C GLU A 217 30.54 6.07 -11.71
N ILE A 218 29.26 6.26 -12.02
CA ILE A 218 28.67 5.86 -13.30
C ILE A 218 27.86 7.03 -13.88
N PRO A 219 27.85 7.21 -15.20
CA PRO A 219 26.97 8.16 -15.85
C PRO A 219 25.51 7.65 -15.84
N THR A 220 24.54 8.56 -15.91
CA THR A 220 23.11 8.26 -15.94
C THR A 220 22.72 7.35 -17.12
N SER A 221 23.45 7.43 -18.24
CA SER A 221 23.28 6.55 -19.41
C SER A 221 23.59 5.08 -19.13
N SER A 222 24.36 4.78 -18.10
CA SER A 222 24.73 3.40 -17.70
C SER A 222 23.69 2.75 -16.77
N LEU A 223 22.63 3.46 -16.38
CA LEU A 223 21.57 2.89 -15.59
C LEU A 223 20.72 1.92 -16.40
N SER A 224 20.38 0.79 -15.81
CA SER A 224 19.45 -0.19 -16.39
C SER A 224 18.02 0.39 -16.42
N SER A 225 17.14 -0.20 -17.23
CA SER A 225 15.73 0.24 -17.32
C SER A 225 15.02 0.25 -15.98
N GLY A 226 15.21 -0.79 -15.15
CA GLY A 226 14.60 -0.83 -13.82
C GLY A 226 15.18 0.22 -12.85
N GLU A 227 16.47 0.56 -12.93
CA GLU A 227 17.09 1.62 -12.14
C GLU A 227 16.55 3.00 -12.55
N LYS A 228 16.39 3.23 -13.86
CA LYS A 228 15.75 4.44 -14.40
C LYS A 228 14.31 4.58 -13.89
N GLN A 229 13.52 3.50 -13.94
CA GLN A 229 12.14 3.51 -13.47
C GLN A 229 11.99 3.94 -12.01
N ILE A 230 12.90 3.58 -11.12
CA ILE A 230 12.84 4.03 -9.71
C ILE A 230 13.00 5.55 -9.61
N ILE A 231 13.89 6.13 -10.42
CA ILE A 231 14.10 7.58 -10.47
C ILE A 231 12.88 8.27 -11.09
N GLU A 232 12.38 7.74 -12.23
CA GLU A 232 11.21 8.26 -12.93
C GLU A 232 9.96 8.30 -12.05
N ARG A 233 9.82 7.30 -11.17
CA ARG A 233 8.70 7.22 -10.23
C ARG A 233 8.86 8.15 -9.03
N ALA A 234 10.09 8.42 -8.58
CA ALA A 234 10.33 9.25 -7.41
C ALA A 234 10.23 10.76 -7.72
N VAL A 235 10.77 11.20 -8.87
CA VAL A 235 10.90 12.63 -9.20
C VAL A 235 9.57 13.37 -9.18
N PRO A 236 8.49 12.90 -9.80
CA PRO A 236 7.19 13.58 -9.76
C PRO A 236 6.64 13.78 -8.34
N PHE A 237 6.87 12.82 -7.43
CA PHE A 237 6.46 12.96 -6.04
C PHE A 237 7.28 14.05 -5.34
N LEU A 238 8.60 14.09 -5.55
CA LEU A 238 9.48 15.09 -4.95
C LEU A 238 9.13 16.52 -5.39
N GLU A 239 8.81 16.72 -6.66
CA GLU A 239 8.41 18.04 -7.18
C GLU A 239 7.12 18.54 -6.57
N GLN A 240 6.17 17.64 -6.39
CA GLN A 240 4.85 17.98 -5.88
C GLN A 240 4.80 17.99 -4.35
N MET A 241 5.85 17.46 -3.66
CA MET A 241 5.94 17.55 -2.20
C MET A 241 6.03 19.02 -1.79
N ASN A 242 4.97 19.51 -1.17
CA ASN A 242 5.00 20.79 -0.47
C ASN A 242 5.55 20.57 0.93
N ASP A 243 6.15 21.60 1.51
CA ASP A 243 6.62 21.59 2.91
C ASP A 243 5.46 21.43 3.90
N GLU A 244 4.22 21.52 3.40
CA GLU A 244 3.00 21.30 4.16
C GLU A 244 2.71 19.81 4.32
N LYS A 245 2.45 19.42 5.56
CA LYS A 245 2.07 18.06 5.97
C LYS A 245 0.70 17.68 5.39
N ASP A 246 0.41 16.37 5.37
CA ASP A 246 -0.90 15.84 5.00
C ASP A 246 -1.22 15.78 3.49
N ASN A 247 -0.26 15.35 2.68
CA ASN A 247 -0.53 15.00 1.28
C ASN A 247 -1.12 13.58 1.16
N LEU A 248 -1.87 13.33 0.08
CA LEU A 248 -2.35 11.99 -0.28
C LEU A 248 -1.60 11.48 -1.50
N CYS A 249 -1.02 10.30 -1.40
CA CYS A 249 -0.27 9.64 -2.48
C CYS A 249 -1.06 8.45 -3.01
N LEU A 250 -1.44 8.49 -4.28
CA LEU A 250 -2.16 7.42 -4.98
C LEU A 250 -1.20 6.71 -5.93
N ILE A 251 -0.96 5.41 -5.74
CA ILE A 251 0.04 4.66 -6.49
C ILE A 251 -0.59 3.39 -7.04
N ASP A 252 -0.60 3.25 -8.38
CA ASP A 252 -1.15 2.08 -9.06
C ASP A 252 -0.04 1.20 -9.60
N GLU A 253 -0.04 -0.06 -9.19
CA GLU A 253 0.88 -1.12 -9.62
C GLU A 253 2.38 -0.72 -9.60
N PRO A 254 2.92 -0.28 -8.45
CA PRO A 254 4.31 0.20 -8.37
C PRO A 254 5.35 -0.87 -8.68
N GLU A 255 4.96 -2.13 -8.63
CA GLU A 255 5.85 -3.28 -8.87
C GLU A 255 6.06 -3.65 -10.33
N ILE A 256 5.27 -3.10 -11.26
CA ILE A 256 5.35 -3.48 -12.68
C ILE A 256 6.75 -3.20 -13.23
N SER A 257 7.23 -4.16 -14.04
CA SER A 257 8.55 -4.14 -14.67
C SER A 257 9.75 -4.16 -13.69
N LEU A 258 9.51 -4.31 -12.38
CA LEU A 258 10.58 -4.46 -11.40
C LEU A 258 10.98 -5.91 -11.21
N HIS A 259 12.29 -6.13 -10.98
CA HIS A 259 12.80 -7.43 -10.57
C HIS A 259 12.18 -7.85 -9.22
N PRO A 260 11.84 -9.15 -8.98
CA PRO A 260 11.19 -9.62 -7.75
C PRO A 260 11.83 -9.13 -6.43
N LYS A 261 13.16 -9.03 -6.38
CA LYS A 261 13.85 -8.45 -5.20
C LYS A 261 13.50 -6.99 -4.96
N TRP A 262 13.24 -6.21 -6.01
CA TRP A 262 12.87 -4.81 -5.92
C TRP A 262 11.36 -4.65 -5.64
N GLN A 263 10.54 -5.58 -6.14
CA GLN A 263 9.13 -5.62 -5.76
C GLN A 263 8.94 -5.77 -4.24
N ALA A 264 9.81 -6.54 -3.58
CA ALA A 264 9.80 -6.68 -2.12
C ALA A 264 10.19 -5.40 -1.37
N LYS A 265 10.93 -4.49 -2.00
CA LYS A 265 11.42 -3.24 -1.39
C LYS A 265 10.62 -2.00 -1.79
N ILE A 266 9.78 -2.08 -2.83
CA ILE A 266 9.14 -0.89 -3.41
C ILE A 266 8.15 -0.23 -2.44
N PHE A 267 7.49 -1.00 -1.59
CA PHE A 267 6.61 -0.47 -0.56
C PHE A 267 7.39 0.40 0.44
N SER A 268 8.48 -0.14 0.99
CA SER A 268 9.37 0.59 1.91
C SER A 268 10.02 1.80 1.23
N PHE A 269 10.36 1.71 -0.06
CA PHE A 269 10.88 2.84 -0.82
C PHE A 269 9.93 4.03 -0.81
N TYR A 270 8.65 3.82 -1.09
CA TYR A 270 7.66 4.90 -1.04
C TYR A 270 7.43 5.41 0.39
N LYS A 271 7.44 4.54 1.40
CA LYS A 271 7.38 4.99 2.79
C LYS A 271 8.56 5.91 3.11
N ASP A 272 9.77 5.51 2.76
CA ASP A 272 11.00 6.28 3.00
C ASP A 272 11.00 7.65 2.30
N LEU A 273 10.39 7.76 1.11
CA LEU A 273 10.23 9.03 0.40
C LEU A 273 9.38 10.07 1.16
N PHE A 274 8.53 9.62 2.09
CA PHE A 274 7.57 10.47 2.80
C PHE A 274 7.86 10.58 4.30
N LEU A 275 9.01 10.12 4.76
CA LEU A 275 9.45 10.30 6.14
C LEU A 275 10.03 11.69 6.35
N ASP A 276 9.67 12.31 7.46
CA ASP A 276 10.36 13.52 7.92
C ASP A 276 11.69 13.18 8.62
N ILE A 277 12.37 14.23 9.11
CA ILE A 277 13.65 14.11 9.82
C ILE A 277 13.55 13.25 11.10
N ASP A 278 12.37 13.23 11.72
CA ASP A 278 12.09 12.43 12.92
C ASP A 278 11.69 10.99 12.60
N GLY A 279 11.67 10.63 11.30
CA GLY A 279 11.26 9.31 10.81
C GLY A 279 9.75 9.09 10.86
N LYS A 280 8.95 10.15 10.93
CA LYS A 280 7.49 10.08 10.94
C LYS A 280 6.94 10.30 9.53
N GLN A 281 6.02 9.42 9.12
CA GLN A 281 5.35 9.56 7.82
C GLN A 281 4.37 10.74 7.83
N GLN A 282 4.55 11.64 6.87
CA GLN A 282 3.75 12.86 6.78
C GLN A 282 2.51 12.70 5.89
N ASN A 283 2.56 11.75 4.96
CA ASN A 283 1.56 11.57 3.91
C ASN A 283 0.80 10.25 4.11
N GLN A 284 -0.46 10.20 3.67
CA GLN A 284 -1.16 8.93 3.51
C GLN A 284 -0.84 8.36 2.13
N ILE A 285 -0.46 7.08 2.09
CA ILE A 285 -0.20 6.34 0.86
C ILE A 285 -1.35 5.37 0.62
N ILE A 286 -1.97 5.44 -0.56
CA ILE A 286 -2.96 4.45 -1.00
C ILE A 286 -2.44 3.80 -2.29
N MET A 287 -2.20 2.50 -2.23
CA MET A 287 -1.66 1.71 -3.34
C MET A 287 -2.64 0.68 -3.85
N ALA A 288 -2.55 0.34 -5.13
CA ALA A 288 -3.10 -0.89 -5.67
C ALA A 288 -1.96 -1.78 -6.16
N SER A 289 -2.01 -3.08 -5.84
CA SER A 289 -0.93 -4.01 -6.16
C SER A 289 -1.43 -5.44 -6.40
N HIS A 290 -0.65 -6.18 -7.20
CA HIS A 290 -0.79 -7.62 -7.42
C HIS A 290 0.42 -8.42 -6.95
N SER A 291 1.48 -7.75 -6.45
CA SER A 291 2.73 -8.42 -6.08
C SER A 291 2.67 -9.06 -4.70
N SER A 292 2.78 -10.40 -4.62
CA SER A 292 2.93 -11.11 -3.34
C SER A 292 4.12 -10.61 -2.52
N SER A 293 5.17 -10.13 -3.19
CA SER A 293 6.38 -9.62 -2.53
C SER A 293 6.10 -8.29 -1.83
N LEU A 294 5.44 -7.34 -2.52
CA LEU A 294 5.00 -6.07 -1.94
C LEU A 294 4.02 -6.32 -0.79
N LEU A 295 3.05 -7.22 -1.00
CA LEU A 295 2.01 -7.51 -0.01
C LEU A 295 2.56 -8.18 1.25
N LYS A 296 3.57 -9.03 1.11
CA LYS A 296 4.27 -9.60 2.26
C LYS A 296 4.88 -8.50 3.13
N GLU A 297 5.51 -7.51 2.52
CA GLU A 297 6.08 -6.37 3.23
C GLU A 297 4.97 -5.51 3.86
N ALA A 298 3.91 -5.17 3.12
CA ALA A 298 2.79 -4.41 3.63
C ALA A 298 2.13 -5.06 4.85
N LEU A 299 1.90 -6.36 4.82
CA LEU A 299 1.32 -7.12 5.92
C LEU A 299 2.26 -7.27 7.13
N ALA A 300 3.56 -7.05 6.96
CA ALA A 300 4.53 -7.07 8.06
C ALA A 300 4.43 -5.82 8.96
N HIS A 301 3.69 -4.78 8.54
CA HIS A 301 3.51 -3.52 9.25
C HIS A 301 2.03 -3.23 9.60
N PRO A 302 1.35 -4.11 10.35
CA PRO A 302 -0.09 -3.97 10.64
C PRO A 302 -0.41 -2.76 11.52
N GLU A 303 0.56 -2.16 12.18
CA GLU A 303 0.41 -0.98 13.02
C GLU A 303 0.09 0.29 12.22
N ASP A 304 0.65 0.43 11.02
CA ASP A 304 0.51 1.61 10.16
C ASP A 304 -0.09 1.31 8.77
N THR A 305 -0.27 0.03 8.45
CA THR A 305 -0.68 -0.42 7.11
C THR A 305 -1.93 -1.28 7.15
N LEU A 306 -2.91 -0.91 6.33
CA LEU A 306 -4.14 -1.67 6.11
C LEU A 306 -4.12 -2.31 4.72
N VAL A 307 -4.30 -3.62 4.65
CA VAL A 307 -4.53 -4.33 3.38
C VAL A 307 -6.02 -4.61 3.21
N ILE A 308 -6.57 -4.20 2.07
CA ILE A 308 -7.99 -4.40 1.71
C ILE A 308 -8.05 -5.24 0.45
N ARG A 309 -8.66 -6.41 0.57
CA ARG A 309 -8.96 -7.27 -0.57
C ARG A 309 -10.30 -6.87 -1.19
N LEU A 310 -10.28 -6.53 -2.47
CA LEU A 310 -11.49 -6.36 -3.29
C LEU A 310 -11.83 -7.69 -3.97
N LYS A 311 -13.09 -8.07 -3.93
CA LYS A 311 -13.62 -9.31 -4.53
C LYS A 311 -14.87 -9.01 -5.31
N ASP A 312 -15.02 -9.67 -6.45
CA ASP A 312 -16.32 -9.78 -7.13
C ASP A 312 -17.12 -10.93 -6.48
N VAL A 313 -18.28 -10.58 -5.97
CA VAL A 313 -19.25 -11.54 -5.43
C VAL A 313 -20.56 -11.38 -6.19
N ASN A 314 -20.77 -12.22 -7.19
CA ASN A 314 -21.98 -12.20 -8.05
C ASN A 314 -22.20 -10.84 -8.76
N GLY A 315 -21.15 -10.21 -9.24
CA GLY A 315 -21.21 -8.94 -9.96
C GLY A 315 -21.23 -7.70 -9.05
N LEU A 316 -21.04 -7.88 -7.74
CA LEU A 316 -20.91 -6.80 -6.78
C LEU A 316 -19.50 -6.84 -6.18
N ILE A 317 -18.87 -5.68 -6.10
CA ILE A 317 -17.53 -5.58 -5.48
C ILE A 317 -17.68 -5.43 -3.97
N GLU A 318 -17.05 -6.33 -3.25
CA GLU A 318 -16.96 -6.33 -1.80
C GLU A 318 -15.53 -6.04 -1.35
N ALA A 319 -15.40 -5.28 -0.27
CA ALA A 319 -14.12 -5.01 0.39
C ALA A 319 -13.97 -5.86 1.64
N GLN A 320 -12.88 -6.59 1.74
CA GLN A 320 -12.52 -7.36 2.92
C GLN A 320 -11.21 -6.82 3.50
N ARG A 321 -11.24 -6.31 4.72
CA ARG A 321 -10.02 -5.93 5.46
C ARG A 321 -9.31 -7.19 5.92
N ILE A 322 -7.99 -7.22 5.81
CA ILE A 322 -7.16 -8.31 6.35
C ILE A 322 -6.73 -7.90 7.76
N GLU A 323 -7.52 -8.34 8.76
CA GLU A 323 -7.33 -7.95 10.16
C GLU A 323 -6.30 -8.83 10.89
N HIS A 324 -6.14 -10.08 10.44
CA HIS A 324 -5.14 -11.00 10.95
C HIS A 324 -4.08 -11.22 9.89
N PRO A 325 -2.98 -10.45 9.93
CA PRO A 325 -1.96 -10.49 8.87
C PRO A 325 -1.17 -11.81 8.88
N THR A 326 -1.14 -12.54 10.00
CA THR A 326 -0.48 -13.84 10.08
C THR A 326 -1.02 -14.74 11.19
N TYR A 327 -1.09 -16.04 10.89
CA TYR A 327 -1.33 -17.12 11.86
C TYR A 327 -0.01 -17.80 12.28
N LEU A 328 1.07 -17.47 11.57
CA LEU A 328 2.42 -17.98 11.77
C LEU A 328 3.26 -17.02 12.63
N GLY A 329 4.42 -17.44 13.08
CA GLY A 329 5.35 -16.56 13.78
C GLY A 329 5.90 -15.41 12.91
N HIS A 330 5.77 -15.52 11.59
CA HIS A 330 6.15 -14.50 10.60
C HIS A 330 5.37 -14.73 9.30
N ILE A 331 5.17 -13.67 8.53
CA ILE A 331 4.43 -13.72 7.26
C ILE A 331 5.26 -14.45 6.18
N THR A 332 4.63 -15.43 5.54
CA THR A 332 5.22 -16.18 4.43
C THR A 332 4.52 -15.88 3.10
N TYR A 333 5.17 -16.17 1.97
CA TYR A 333 4.52 -16.03 0.65
C TYR A 333 3.31 -16.95 0.49
N ALA A 334 3.37 -18.17 1.05
CA ALA A 334 2.26 -19.10 0.99
C ALA A 334 1.04 -18.58 1.77
N GLU A 335 1.27 -17.93 2.92
CA GLU A 335 0.23 -17.28 3.70
C GLU A 335 -0.36 -16.07 2.96
N VAL A 336 0.48 -15.20 2.36
CA VAL A 336 0.02 -14.07 1.54
C VAL A 336 -0.85 -14.57 0.39
N ASN A 337 -0.43 -15.63 -0.32
CA ASN A 337 -1.21 -16.18 -1.42
C ASN A 337 -2.59 -16.65 -0.96
N TYR A 338 -2.70 -17.25 0.22
CA TYR A 338 -3.99 -17.69 0.75
C TYR A 338 -4.85 -16.52 1.26
N LEU A 339 -4.30 -15.66 2.11
CA LEU A 339 -5.06 -14.57 2.74
C LEU A 339 -5.51 -13.53 1.72
N VAL A 340 -4.63 -13.18 0.79
CA VAL A 340 -4.86 -12.09 -0.16
C VAL A 340 -5.53 -12.58 -1.43
N PHE A 341 -4.98 -13.64 -2.06
CA PHE A 341 -5.49 -14.10 -3.35
C PHE A 341 -6.48 -15.27 -3.22
N GLY A 342 -6.58 -15.89 -2.04
CA GLY A 342 -7.45 -17.03 -1.80
C GLY A 342 -6.93 -18.31 -2.43
N ILE A 343 -5.64 -18.39 -2.72
CA ILE A 343 -4.98 -19.55 -3.34
C ILE A 343 -4.49 -20.48 -2.24
N PRO A 344 -5.15 -21.63 -2.00
CA PRO A 344 -4.70 -22.61 -1.04
C PRO A 344 -3.49 -23.35 -1.59
N THR A 345 -2.45 -23.50 -0.77
CA THR A 345 -1.24 -24.23 -1.16
C THR A 345 -0.90 -25.31 -0.12
N PRO A 346 -0.37 -26.47 -0.57
CA PRO A 346 0.17 -27.49 0.31
C PRO A 346 1.26 -26.94 1.25
N GLU A 347 2.05 -25.98 0.79
CA GLU A 347 3.07 -25.32 1.58
C GLU A 347 2.46 -24.56 2.78
N TYR A 348 1.41 -23.76 2.55
CA TYR A 348 0.72 -23.04 3.63
C TYR A 348 0.09 -23.98 4.65
N HIS A 349 -0.54 -25.06 4.16
CA HIS A 349 -1.06 -26.12 5.02
C HIS A 349 0.00 -26.69 5.95
N ASN A 350 1.17 -27.05 5.40
CA ASN A 350 2.27 -27.60 6.21
C ASN A 350 2.84 -26.57 7.19
N GLN A 351 2.93 -25.30 6.82
CA GLN A 351 3.35 -24.22 7.72
C GLN A 351 2.40 -24.08 8.91
N LEU A 352 1.08 -24.08 8.69
CA LEU A 352 0.08 -24.05 9.76
C LEU A 352 0.17 -25.29 10.67
N TYR A 353 0.35 -26.48 10.08
CA TYR A 353 0.51 -27.71 10.84
C TYR A 353 1.74 -27.68 11.73
N CYS A 354 2.88 -27.22 11.21
CA CYS A 354 4.09 -27.03 11.97
C CYS A 354 3.92 -25.98 13.08
N GLU A 355 3.21 -24.89 12.82
CA GLU A 355 2.92 -23.86 13.82
C GLU A 355 2.09 -24.43 14.99
N ILE A 356 1.07 -25.24 14.72
CA ILE A 356 0.33 -25.97 15.75
C ILE A 356 1.25 -26.88 16.56
N GLN A 357 2.12 -27.63 15.88
CA GLN A 357 3.08 -28.50 16.55
C GLN A 357 3.98 -27.72 17.50
N ASN A 358 4.48 -26.58 17.08
CA ASN A 358 5.40 -25.74 17.85
C ASN A 358 4.67 -25.03 19.00
N ARG A 359 3.58 -24.33 18.72
CA ARG A 359 2.85 -23.51 19.69
C ARG A 359 2.26 -24.33 20.84
N PHE A 360 1.77 -25.54 20.54
CA PHE A 360 1.15 -26.43 21.52
C PHE A 360 2.07 -27.57 21.99
N ASN A 361 3.36 -27.54 21.62
CA ASN A 361 4.34 -28.56 21.94
C ASN A 361 3.93 -29.99 21.57
N LYS A 362 3.43 -30.16 20.32
CA LYS A 362 2.95 -31.43 19.76
C LYS A 362 3.88 -31.96 18.67
N CYS A 363 5.18 -32.04 18.93
CA CYS A 363 6.21 -32.32 17.93
C CYS A 363 6.02 -33.65 17.16
N LYS A 364 5.33 -34.65 17.72
CA LYS A 364 5.02 -35.91 17.00
C LYS A 364 3.69 -35.75 16.25
N VAL A 365 3.64 -36.16 14.98
CA VAL A 365 2.43 -36.11 14.15
C VAL A 365 1.24 -36.77 14.82
N LYS A 366 1.42 -37.95 15.45
CA LYS A 366 0.34 -38.63 16.20
C LYS A 366 -0.23 -37.76 17.33
N LYS A 367 0.62 -37.10 18.11
CA LYS A 367 0.18 -36.21 19.20
C LYS A 367 -0.50 -34.95 18.68
N CYS A 368 -0.08 -34.44 17.51
CA CYS A 368 -0.72 -33.33 16.85
C CYS A 368 -2.10 -33.73 16.33
N ASP A 369 -2.22 -34.90 15.69
CA ASP A 369 -3.51 -35.47 15.26
C ASP A 369 -4.50 -35.60 16.43
N GLU A 370 -4.07 -36.24 17.52
CA GLU A 370 -4.87 -36.37 18.75
C GLU A 370 -5.30 -35.02 19.32
N PHE A 371 -4.44 -34.00 19.26
CA PHE A 371 -4.73 -32.64 19.69
C PHE A 371 -5.77 -31.97 18.80
N ILE A 372 -5.62 -32.06 17.47
CA ILE A 372 -6.57 -31.49 16.49
C ILE A 372 -7.94 -32.14 16.65
N VAL A 373 -8.00 -33.48 16.77
CA VAL A 373 -9.26 -34.23 16.95
C VAL A 373 -9.97 -33.88 18.26
N ALA A 374 -9.21 -33.54 19.30
CA ALA A 374 -9.76 -33.15 20.60
C ALA A 374 -10.17 -31.66 20.68
N HIS A 375 -9.87 -30.85 19.65
CA HIS A 375 -10.15 -29.41 19.66
C HIS A 375 -11.65 -29.13 19.55
N PRO A 376 -12.21 -28.13 20.28
CA PRO A 376 -13.66 -27.82 20.23
C PRO A 376 -14.22 -27.51 18.83
N ASN A 377 -13.41 -26.95 17.95
CA ASN A 377 -13.80 -26.61 16.57
C ASN A 377 -13.73 -27.82 15.62
N TYR A 378 -13.25 -28.98 16.09
CA TYR A 378 -13.18 -30.18 15.27
C TYR A 378 -14.55 -30.84 15.10
N ASN A 379 -14.94 -31.09 13.85
CA ASN A 379 -16.14 -31.84 13.50
C ASN A 379 -15.73 -33.05 12.66
N SER A 380 -15.95 -34.27 13.18
CA SER A 380 -15.53 -35.52 12.53
C SER A 380 -16.18 -35.75 11.15
N ALA A 381 -17.38 -35.19 10.92
CA ALA A 381 -18.06 -35.32 9.63
C ALA A 381 -17.42 -34.47 8.52
N ILE A 382 -16.71 -33.40 8.88
CA ILE A 382 -16.10 -32.42 7.94
C ILE A 382 -14.58 -32.55 7.96
N HIS A 383 -14.02 -32.71 9.16
CA HIS A 383 -12.58 -32.65 9.40
C HIS A 383 -11.95 -34.05 9.61
N GLY A 384 -12.78 -35.12 9.53
CA GLY A 384 -12.33 -36.49 9.72
C GLY A 384 -11.90 -37.13 8.39
N LYS A 385 -10.68 -37.65 8.31
CA LYS A 385 -10.21 -38.51 7.21
C LYS A 385 -9.15 -39.46 7.73
N ILE A 386 -9.46 -40.76 7.73
CA ILE A 386 -8.57 -41.79 8.31
C ILE A 386 -7.48 -42.13 7.33
N SER A 387 -6.25 -42.15 7.83
CA SER A 387 -5.06 -42.66 7.12
C SER A 387 -4.21 -43.52 8.04
N THR A 388 -3.54 -44.51 7.46
CA THR A 388 -2.58 -45.34 8.19
C THR A 388 -1.22 -45.19 7.55
N TYR A 389 -0.20 -44.82 8.36
CA TYR A 389 1.17 -44.72 7.94
C TYR A 389 2.05 -45.60 8.84
N GLY A 390 2.66 -46.62 8.28
CA GLY A 390 3.36 -47.65 9.03
C GLY A 390 2.36 -48.37 9.98
N THR A 391 2.63 -48.29 11.27
CA THR A 391 1.76 -48.89 12.33
C THR A 391 0.83 -47.87 12.99
N THR A 392 0.84 -46.59 12.54
CA THR A 392 0.09 -45.52 13.16
C THR A 392 -1.09 -45.10 12.31
N THR A 393 -2.25 -45.00 12.94
CA THR A 393 -3.48 -44.50 12.35
C THR A 393 -3.70 -43.04 12.78
N TYR A 394 -4.10 -42.21 11.85
CA TYR A 394 -4.44 -40.79 12.00
C TYR A 394 -5.90 -40.57 11.65
N HIS A 395 -6.57 -39.65 12.32
CA HIS A 395 -8.00 -39.46 12.22
C HIS A 395 -8.42 -38.12 11.63
N SER A 396 -7.55 -37.12 11.64
CA SER A 396 -7.85 -35.80 11.11
C SER A 396 -7.47 -35.65 9.64
N LEU A 397 -8.29 -34.90 8.91
CA LEU A 397 -8.01 -34.46 7.55
C LEU A 397 -6.66 -33.69 7.47
N SER A 398 -6.37 -32.91 8.50
CA SER A 398 -5.09 -32.14 8.54
C SER A 398 -3.87 -33.06 8.59
N SER A 399 -3.91 -34.13 9.39
CA SER A 399 -2.82 -35.10 9.43
C SER A 399 -2.76 -35.96 8.17
N TYR A 400 -3.93 -36.26 7.57
CA TYR A 400 -4.03 -36.96 6.31
C TYR A 400 -3.31 -36.15 5.18
N ILE A 401 -3.67 -34.88 5.00
CA ILE A 401 -3.09 -34.01 3.99
C ILE A 401 -1.58 -33.79 4.22
N ARG A 402 -1.19 -33.51 5.48
CA ARG A 402 0.22 -33.39 5.84
C ARG A 402 1.04 -34.64 5.44
N ASN A 403 0.52 -35.83 5.70
CA ASN A 403 1.21 -37.04 5.34
C ASN A 403 1.19 -37.30 3.82
N ALA A 404 0.13 -36.91 3.10
CA ALA A 404 0.08 -36.97 1.64
C ALA A 404 1.12 -36.03 0.99
N ILE A 405 1.33 -34.82 1.54
CA ILE A 405 2.34 -33.89 1.03
C ILE A 405 3.76 -34.40 1.27
N ASP A 406 4.06 -34.88 2.48
CA ASP A 406 5.41 -35.31 2.84
C ASP A 406 5.79 -36.67 2.23
N HIS A 407 4.81 -37.45 1.83
CA HIS A 407 4.96 -38.83 1.32
C HIS A 407 4.08 -39.06 0.08
N TYR A 408 4.32 -38.31 -0.99
CA TYR A 408 3.51 -38.32 -2.23
C TYR A 408 3.41 -39.69 -2.89
N ASP A 409 4.34 -40.61 -2.60
CA ASP A 409 4.33 -41.99 -3.14
C ASP A 409 3.28 -42.90 -2.51
N ASN A 410 2.54 -42.43 -1.48
CA ASN A 410 1.58 -43.26 -0.75
C ASN A 410 0.23 -43.43 -1.44
N GLY A 411 -0.01 -42.81 -2.59
CA GLY A 411 -1.30 -42.83 -3.28
C GLY A 411 -2.43 -42.12 -2.51
N HIS A 412 -2.09 -41.23 -1.56
CA HIS A 412 -3.05 -40.42 -0.85
C HIS A 412 -3.23 -39.07 -1.58
N ASP A 413 -4.39 -38.93 -2.22
CA ASP A 413 -4.77 -37.68 -2.87
C ASP A 413 -5.77 -36.91 -2.02
N PHE A 414 -5.75 -35.58 -2.16
CA PHE A 414 -6.73 -34.68 -1.56
C PHE A 414 -7.19 -33.63 -2.57
N THR A 415 -8.42 -33.17 -2.39
CA THR A 415 -9.00 -32.13 -3.23
C THR A 415 -8.66 -30.74 -2.68
N GLU A 416 -8.82 -29.70 -3.51
CA GLU A 416 -8.67 -28.32 -3.09
C GLU A 416 -9.65 -27.96 -1.97
N GLU A 417 -10.90 -28.48 -2.02
CA GLU A 417 -11.88 -28.26 -0.97
C GLU A 417 -11.45 -28.86 0.38
N GLU A 418 -10.87 -30.05 0.36
CA GLU A 418 -10.30 -30.68 1.55
C GLU A 418 -9.13 -29.86 2.10
N LEU A 419 -8.26 -29.34 1.22
CA LEU A 419 -7.14 -28.48 1.60
C LEU A 419 -7.63 -27.20 2.28
N VAL A 420 -8.61 -26.51 1.68
CA VAL A 420 -9.24 -25.31 2.25
C VAL A 420 -9.90 -25.59 3.59
N THR A 421 -10.62 -26.71 3.70
CA THR A 421 -11.30 -27.14 4.94
C THR A 421 -10.28 -27.35 6.06
N SER A 422 -9.18 -28.03 5.76
CA SER A 422 -8.11 -28.25 6.74
C SER A 422 -7.39 -26.95 7.14
N ILE A 423 -7.08 -26.08 6.17
CA ILE A 423 -6.47 -24.76 6.44
C ILE A 423 -7.36 -23.95 7.39
N LYS A 424 -8.67 -23.85 7.11
CA LYS A 424 -9.60 -23.10 7.98
C LYS A 424 -9.63 -23.61 9.41
N LEU A 425 -9.72 -24.95 9.60
CA LEU A 425 -9.68 -25.54 10.92
C LEU A 425 -8.38 -25.17 11.65
N MET A 426 -7.24 -25.28 10.98
CA MET A 426 -5.95 -24.98 11.60
C MET A 426 -5.81 -23.48 11.95
N GLN A 427 -6.33 -22.59 11.13
CA GLN A 427 -6.42 -21.17 11.44
C GLN A 427 -7.29 -20.90 12.68
N GLU A 428 -8.43 -21.58 12.82
CA GLU A 428 -9.28 -21.49 14.01
C GLU A 428 -8.60 -22.02 15.27
N ILE A 429 -7.77 -23.04 15.16
CA ILE A 429 -6.97 -23.57 16.28
C ILE A 429 -5.87 -22.60 16.71
N LEU A 430 -5.34 -21.82 15.77
CA LEU A 430 -4.24 -20.89 16.00
C LEU A 430 -4.68 -19.48 16.44
N ARG A 431 -5.97 -19.16 16.31
CA ARG A 431 -6.56 -17.93 16.86
C ARG A 431 -6.57 -17.94 18.39
#